data_1b0dc848e25afc500a64def14b34edc5
#
_entry.id   1b0dc848e25afc500a64def14b34edc5
#
_cell.length_a   1.000
_cell.length_b   1.000
_cell.length_c   1.000
_cell.angle_alpha   90.00
_cell.angle_beta   90.00
_cell.angle_gamma   90.00
#
_symmetry.space_group_name_H-M   'P 1'
#
loop_
_entity.id
_entity.type
_entity.pdbx_description
1 polymer ?
#
loop_
_entity_poly.entity_id
_entity_poly.type
_entity_poly.pdbx_seq_one_letter_code
_entity_poly.pdbx_strand_id
1 'polypeptide(L)'
;MNNKTIHRIVRRVVNEALGVNSYVENAVDGIIKKIYELESKGVLEEKTVTVEFPVLIKRGKLDYNLIKDKTIIVDFRTYDFQSDEDLEYFKENYPEIFRKKMNRGLAYPSNGNEPPMIKIPLVRANGKIQNDSYDILQHELDHALKDSLTNKKMNKRNNYKYKMATYMMADDDSNENKYAKVAAWIVYYSFPHEQDAFANGLYSELKHSNPTKENLDELIYNSRYYRVITWLRKVLPYFKTIKSEEIELVNRILSISFMCDIDKIIKIGEKTLSEYIHNLGRIKTLILQRLQ
;
A
#
# COMPACT_ATOMS: atom_id res chain seq x y z
N MET A 1 -0.55 -22.01 31.12
CA MET A 1 -0.04 -21.72 29.76
C MET A 1 1.03 -20.64 29.90
N ASN A 2 2.23 -20.83 29.32
CA ASN A 2 3.36 -19.89 29.50
C ASN A 2 3.02 -18.57 28.76
N ASN A 3 3.35 -17.40 29.36
CA ASN A 3 3.13 -16.07 28.76
C ASN A 3 3.67 -15.99 27.31
N LYS A 4 4.81 -16.59 27.02
CA LYS A 4 5.35 -16.69 25.64
C LYS A 4 4.43 -17.40 24.67
N THR A 5 3.67 -18.40 25.12
CA THR A 5 2.72 -19.14 24.28
C THR A 5 1.47 -18.31 24.03
N ILE A 6 0.98 -17.59 25.06
CA ILE A 6 -0.17 -16.66 24.91
C ILE A 6 0.19 -15.54 23.92
N HIS A 7 1.34 -14.87 24.10
CA HIS A 7 1.81 -13.84 23.18
C HIS A 7 1.95 -14.33 21.74
N ARG A 8 2.44 -15.59 21.55
CA ARG A 8 2.55 -16.18 20.21
C ARG A 8 1.20 -16.47 19.57
N ILE A 9 0.21 -16.92 20.35
CA ILE A 9 -1.16 -17.17 19.87
C ILE A 9 -1.85 -15.84 19.55
N VAL A 10 -1.80 -14.86 20.45
CA VAL A 10 -2.37 -13.53 20.21
C VAL A 10 -1.76 -12.88 18.97
N ARG A 11 -0.43 -12.89 18.85
CA ARG A 11 0.29 -12.39 17.68
C ARG A 11 -0.13 -13.09 16.39
N ARG A 12 -0.31 -14.42 16.42
CA ARG A 12 -0.78 -15.19 15.28
C ARG A 12 -2.22 -14.83 14.90
N VAL A 13 -3.13 -14.80 15.87
CA VAL A 13 -4.55 -14.45 15.64
C VAL A 13 -4.70 -13.02 15.12
N VAL A 14 -3.94 -12.08 15.66
CA VAL A 14 -4.00 -10.67 15.22
C VAL A 14 -3.36 -10.50 13.84
N ASN A 15 -2.24 -11.17 13.54
CA ASN A 15 -1.65 -11.16 12.21
C ASN A 15 -2.56 -11.81 11.15
N GLU A 16 -3.18 -12.95 11.48
CA GLU A 16 -4.15 -13.62 10.61
C GLU A 16 -5.40 -12.73 10.38
N ALA A 17 -5.82 -12.00 11.41
CA ALA A 17 -6.98 -11.11 11.34
C ALA A 17 -6.71 -9.80 10.58
N LEU A 18 -5.47 -9.31 10.53
CA LEU A 18 -5.06 -8.15 9.73
C LEU A 18 -4.70 -8.54 8.29
N GLY A 19 -4.61 -9.84 7.98
CA GLY A 19 -4.02 -10.30 6.74
C GLY A 19 -2.50 -10.00 6.65
N VAL A 20 -1.86 -9.58 7.77
CA VAL A 20 -0.41 -9.39 7.84
C VAL A 20 0.25 -10.75 7.78
N ASN A 21 0.72 -11.08 6.62
CA ASN A 21 1.39 -12.35 6.39
C ASN A 21 2.86 -12.21 6.75
N SER A 22 3.30 -12.96 7.76
CA SER A 22 4.71 -12.97 8.20
C SER A 22 5.72 -13.27 7.10
N TYR A 23 5.31 -13.90 6.01
CA TYR A 23 6.18 -14.15 4.86
C TYR A 23 6.41 -12.88 4.03
N VAL A 24 5.40 -12.02 3.86
CA VAL A 24 5.58 -10.74 3.14
C VAL A 24 6.50 -9.83 3.95
N GLU A 25 6.34 -9.79 5.28
CA GLU A 25 7.23 -9.08 6.18
C GLU A 25 8.68 -9.57 6.07
N ASN A 26 8.89 -10.89 6.03
CA ASN A 26 10.22 -11.47 5.84
C ASN A 26 10.79 -11.22 4.43
N ALA A 27 9.92 -11.13 3.42
CA ALA A 27 10.32 -10.79 2.06
C ALA A 27 10.81 -9.34 1.96
N VAL A 28 10.15 -8.39 2.63
CA VAL A 28 10.62 -7.00 2.71
C VAL A 28 12.02 -6.94 3.31
N ASP A 29 12.22 -7.57 4.47
CA ASP A 29 13.53 -7.61 5.14
C ASP A 29 14.61 -8.25 4.24
N GLY A 30 14.26 -9.34 3.54
CA GLY A 30 15.14 -10.03 2.61
C GLY A 30 15.54 -9.17 1.39
N ILE A 31 14.58 -8.43 0.83
CA ILE A 31 14.81 -7.53 -0.30
C ILE A 31 15.72 -6.38 0.12
N ILE A 32 15.42 -5.72 1.23
CA ILE A 32 16.23 -4.61 1.74
C ILE A 32 17.65 -5.07 2.05
N LYS A 33 17.80 -6.22 2.72
CA LYS A 33 19.13 -6.81 2.98
C LYS A 33 19.89 -7.03 1.68
N LYS A 34 19.24 -7.58 0.66
CA LYS A 34 19.87 -7.85 -0.65
C LYS A 34 20.31 -6.55 -1.34
N ILE A 35 19.51 -5.50 -1.26
CA ILE A 35 19.86 -4.18 -1.78
C ILE A 35 21.13 -3.65 -1.11
N TYR A 36 21.20 -3.68 0.23
CA TYR A 36 22.40 -3.24 0.96
C TYR A 36 23.63 -4.11 0.65
N GLU A 37 23.46 -5.43 0.46
CA GLU A 37 24.56 -6.31 0.05
C GLU A 37 25.12 -5.94 -1.33
N LEU A 38 24.27 -5.54 -2.27
CA LEU A 38 24.68 -5.09 -3.61
C LEU A 38 25.38 -3.73 -3.54
N GLU A 39 24.85 -2.80 -2.75
CA GLU A 39 25.49 -1.50 -2.50
C GLU A 39 26.90 -1.64 -1.93
N SER A 40 27.06 -2.49 -0.93
CA SER A 40 28.37 -2.71 -0.28
C SER A 40 29.42 -3.31 -1.22
N LYS A 41 28.99 -3.98 -2.30
CA LYS A 41 29.86 -4.55 -3.34
C LYS A 41 30.14 -3.59 -4.50
N GLY A 42 29.61 -2.37 -4.45
CA GLY A 42 29.75 -1.42 -5.55
C GLY A 42 28.94 -1.78 -6.81
N VAL A 43 28.03 -2.75 -6.73
CA VAL A 43 27.19 -3.22 -7.86
C VAL A 43 25.89 -2.41 -7.92
N LEU A 44 25.99 -1.08 -7.86
CA LEU A 44 24.83 -0.18 -7.91
C LEU A 44 24.25 0.02 -9.31
N GLU A 45 24.87 -0.54 -10.35
CA GLU A 45 24.33 -0.46 -11.73
C GLU A 45 23.19 -1.46 -11.98
N GLU A 46 23.04 -2.50 -11.17
CA GLU A 46 21.93 -3.44 -11.29
C GLU A 46 20.68 -2.87 -10.60
N LYS A 47 19.78 -2.32 -11.40
CA LYS A 47 18.47 -1.81 -10.97
C LYS A 47 17.46 -2.92 -10.68
N THR A 48 17.84 -4.18 -10.82
CA THR A 48 16.95 -5.33 -10.68
C THR A 48 17.57 -6.37 -9.77
N VAL A 49 16.81 -6.77 -8.74
CA VAL A 49 17.19 -7.81 -7.80
C VAL A 49 16.21 -8.97 -7.91
N THR A 50 16.71 -10.18 -8.04
CA THR A 50 15.92 -11.40 -7.89
C THR A 50 16.08 -11.93 -6.48
N VAL A 51 14.96 -12.10 -5.78
CA VAL A 51 14.93 -12.60 -4.40
C VAL A 51 14.20 -13.93 -4.37
N GLU A 52 14.85 -14.96 -3.81
CA GLU A 52 14.21 -16.24 -3.56
C GLU A 52 13.30 -16.14 -2.33
N PHE A 53 12.10 -16.71 -2.43
CA PHE A 53 11.21 -16.79 -1.27
C PHE A 53 11.77 -17.77 -0.24
N PRO A 54 11.86 -17.38 1.04
CA PRO A 54 12.24 -18.30 2.09
C PRO A 54 11.25 -19.48 2.15
N VAL A 55 11.76 -20.67 2.35
CA VAL A 55 11.03 -21.94 2.45
C VAL A 55 9.94 -21.95 3.56
N LEU A 56 9.90 -20.92 4.41
CA LEU A 56 8.96 -20.75 5.53
C LEU A 56 7.48 -20.65 5.15
N ILE A 57 7.18 -20.61 3.90
CA ILE A 57 5.82 -20.42 3.39
C ILE A 57 5.00 -21.74 3.35
N LYS A 58 5.47 -22.82 3.95
CA LYS A 58 4.83 -24.16 3.91
C LYS A 58 3.48 -24.29 4.64
N ARG A 59 2.92 -23.27 5.29
CA ARG A 59 1.74 -23.43 6.18
C ARG A 59 0.53 -22.55 5.87
N GLY A 60 0.41 -21.97 4.69
CA GLY A 60 -0.76 -21.17 4.30
C GLY A 60 -1.59 -21.82 3.21
N LYS A 61 -2.83 -21.35 3.00
CA LYS A 61 -3.72 -21.69 1.87
C LYS A 61 -3.23 -21.17 0.52
N LEU A 62 -1.93 -20.93 0.39
CA LEU A 62 -1.30 -20.28 -0.74
C LEU A 62 -0.66 -21.36 -1.62
N ASP A 63 -1.00 -21.37 -2.88
CA ASP A 63 -0.46 -22.33 -3.84
C ASP A 63 0.83 -21.80 -4.48
N TYR A 64 1.96 -22.25 -3.96
CA TYR A 64 3.31 -21.87 -4.45
C TYR A 64 3.65 -22.36 -5.84
N ASN A 65 2.92 -23.35 -6.32
CA ASN A 65 3.09 -23.83 -7.68
C ASN A 65 2.69 -22.77 -8.71
N LEU A 66 1.94 -21.73 -8.25
CA LEU A 66 1.58 -20.58 -9.08
C LEU A 66 2.70 -19.56 -9.27
N ILE A 67 3.77 -19.62 -8.47
CA ILE A 67 4.93 -18.73 -8.61
C ILE A 67 6.07 -19.50 -9.24
N LYS A 68 6.42 -19.09 -10.45
CA LYS A 68 7.57 -19.65 -11.17
C LYS A 68 8.85 -19.42 -10.36
N ASP A 69 9.64 -20.47 -10.24
CA ASP A 69 10.97 -20.49 -9.62
C ASP A 69 11.01 -20.03 -8.15
N LYS A 70 9.83 -19.81 -7.52
CA LYS A 70 9.71 -19.30 -6.13
C LYS A 70 10.53 -18.04 -5.87
N THR A 71 10.59 -17.18 -6.88
CA THR A 71 11.34 -15.92 -6.86
C THR A 71 10.41 -14.73 -7.11
N ILE A 72 10.83 -13.56 -6.70
CA ILE A 72 10.24 -12.28 -7.09
C ILE A 72 11.31 -11.40 -7.70
N ILE A 73 10.95 -10.69 -8.76
CA ILE A 73 11.80 -9.68 -9.37
C ILE A 73 11.47 -8.33 -8.75
N VAL A 74 12.48 -7.65 -8.25
CA VAL A 74 12.36 -6.29 -7.72
C VAL A 74 13.16 -5.34 -8.61
N ASP A 75 12.44 -4.54 -9.39
CA ASP A 75 13.01 -3.43 -10.17
C ASP A 75 12.89 -2.17 -9.31
N PHE A 76 14.02 -1.53 -8.98
CA PHE A 76 14.01 -0.36 -8.12
C PHE A 76 14.78 0.80 -8.73
N ARG A 77 14.35 2.00 -8.39
CA ARG A 77 15.05 3.24 -8.72
C ARG A 77 15.36 4.00 -7.45
N THR A 78 16.64 4.27 -7.24
CA THR A 78 17.11 5.01 -6.08
C THR A 78 17.05 6.51 -6.31
N TYR A 79 16.60 7.23 -5.30
CA TYR A 79 16.60 8.70 -5.21
C TYR A 79 17.31 9.09 -3.93
N ASP A 80 18.49 9.69 -4.07
CA ASP A 80 19.38 10.03 -2.96
C ASP A 80 19.33 11.51 -2.65
N PHE A 81 19.09 11.83 -1.38
CA PHE A 81 19.16 13.17 -0.81
C PHE A 81 20.31 13.20 0.21
N GLN A 82 21.01 14.33 0.29
CA GLN A 82 22.14 14.47 1.21
C GLN A 82 21.69 14.52 2.67
N SER A 83 20.51 15.11 2.92
CA SER A 83 19.92 15.23 4.26
C SER A 83 18.39 15.04 4.24
N ASP A 84 17.80 14.92 5.43
CA ASP A 84 16.35 14.90 5.59
C ASP A 84 15.74 16.27 5.23
N GLU A 85 16.47 17.37 5.50
CA GLU A 85 16.06 18.73 5.13
C GLU A 85 15.99 18.89 3.61
N ASP A 86 16.96 18.34 2.86
CA ASP A 86 16.93 18.38 1.38
C ASP A 86 15.73 17.61 0.84
N LEU A 87 15.39 16.47 1.46
CA LEU A 87 14.23 15.68 1.08
C LEU A 87 12.92 16.46 1.36
N GLU A 88 12.79 17.05 2.54
CA GLU A 88 11.59 17.84 2.88
C GLU A 88 11.47 19.07 1.98
N TYR A 89 12.57 19.80 1.73
CA TYR A 89 12.60 20.89 0.75
C TYR A 89 12.11 20.43 -0.62
N PHE A 90 12.55 19.25 -1.08
CA PHE A 90 12.11 18.72 -2.37
C PHE A 90 10.62 18.37 -2.37
N LYS A 91 10.11 17.77 -1.30
CA LYS A 91 8.66 17.45 -1.16
C LYS A 91 7.79 18.70 -1.20
N GLU A 92 8.22 19.77 -0.55
CA GLU A 92 7.48 21.04 -0.49
C GLU A 92 7.50 21.79 -1.81
N ASN A 93 8.66 21.86 -2.49
CA ASN A 93 8.83 22.67 -3.68
C ASN A 93 8.51 21.92 -4.98
N TYR A 94 8.58 20.58 -4.97
CA TYR A 94 8.29 19.72 -6.13
C TYR A 94 7.30 18.59 -5.82
N PRO A 95 6.14 18.88 -5.20
CA PRO A 95 5.20 17.86 -4.71
C PRO A 95 4.68 16.94 -5.81
N GLU A 96 4.46 17.45 -7.02
CA GLU A 96 3.99 16.66 -8.16
C GLU A 96 5.06 15.65 -8.62
N ILE A 97 6.33 16.06 -8.68
CA ILE A 97 7.43 15.20 -9.08
C ILE A 97 7.63 14.12 -8.00
N PHE A 98 7.62 14.52 -6.73
CA PHE A 98 7.73 13.58 -5.62
C PHE A 98 6.61 12.54 -5.68
N ARG A 99 5.36 12.98 -5.78
CA ARG A 99 4.20 12.09 -5.86
C ARG A 99 4.28 11.12 -7.03
N LYS A 100 4.64 11.60 -8.22
CA LYS A 100 4.66 10.78 -9.44
C LYS A 100 5.82 9.80 -9.49
N LYS A 101 6.99 10.17 -9.00
CA LYS A 101 8.23 9.40 -9.19
C LYS A 101 8.70 8.66 -7.94
N MET A 102 8.42 9.18 -6.76
CA MET A 102 9.03 8.72 -5.51
C MET A 102 8.03 8.16 -4.49
N ASN A 103 6.74 8.30 -4.74
CA ASN A 103 5.69 7.87 -3.82
C ASN A 103 4.69 6.90 -4.45
N ARG A 104 5.12 6.14 -5.46
CA ARG A 104 4.27 5.18 -6.16
C ARG A 104 5.08 3.98 -6.63
N GLY A 105 4.63 2.79 -6.26
CA GLY A 105 5.10 1.53 -6.80
C GLY A 105 4.18 0.96 -7.87
N LEU A 106 4.57 -0.18 -8.43
CA LEU A 106 3.78 -0.97 -9.36
C LEU A 106 4.03 -2.45 -9.09
N ALA A 107 2.97 -3.23 -9.04
CA ALA A 107 3.03 -4.68 -8.88
C ALA A 107 2.54 -5.39 -10.16
N TYR A 108 3.26 -6.42 -10.54
CA TYR A 108 2.93 -7.31 -11.64
C TYR A 108 2.84 -8.73 -11.08
N PRO A 109 1.63 -9.28 -10.88
CA PRO A 109 1.48 -10.64 -10.39
C PRO A 109 2.01 -11.66 -11.41
N SER A 110 2.40 -12.83 -10.93
CA SER A 110 2.82 -13.94 -11.80
C SER A 110 1.69 -14.32 -12.77
N ASN A 111 2.06 -14.55 -14.03
CA ASN A 111 1.15 -15.08 -15.05
C ASN A 111 1.32 -16.60 -15.27
N GLY A 112 2.11 -17.26 -14.40
CA GLY A 112 2.44 -18.69 -14.48
C GLY A 112 3.67 -18.99 -15.35
N ASN A 113 4.09 -18.08 -16.24
CA ASN A 113 5.28 -18.22 -17.09
C ASN A 113 6.47 -17.38 -16.56
N GLU A 114 6.16 -16.33 -15.81
CA GLU A 114 7.12 -15.38 -15.28
C GLU A 114 6.91 -15.21 -13.78
N PRO A 115 7.98 -15.00 -12.99
CA PRO A 115 7.83 -14.67 -11.57
C PRO A 115 7.10 -13.34 -11.40
N PRO A 116 6.46 -13.10 -10.25
CA PRO A 116 5.90 -11.79 -9.95
C PRO A 116 7.02 -10.74 -9.92
N MET A 117 6.69 -9.54 -10.36
CA MET A 117 7.62 -8.41 -10.37
C MET A 117 7.01 -7.20 -9.67
N ILE A 118 7.83 -6.46 -8.95
CA ILE A 118 7.48 -5.14 -8.44
C ILE A 118 8.46 -4.09 -8.93
N LYS A 119 7.95 -2.87 -9.14
CA LYS A 119 8.77 -1.69 -9.41
C LYS A 119 8.56 -0.69 -8.30
N ILE A 120 9.62 -0.26 -7.65
CA ILE A 120 9.54 0.62 -6.50
C ILE A 120 10.55 1.75 -6.56
N PRO A 121 10.19 2.96 -6.07
CA PRO A 121 11.16 3.97 -5.73
C PRO A 121 11.78 3.64 -4.37
N LEU A 122 13.09 3.80 -4.25
CA LEU A 122 13.83 3.77 -2.99
C LEU A 122 14.31 5.18 -2.71
N VAL A 123 13.64 5.88 -1.83
CA VAL A 123 14.04 7.21 -1.39
C VAL A 123 14.99 7.07 -0.20
N ARG A 124 16.14 7.70 -0.29
CA ARG A 124 17.13 7.72 0.79
C ARG A 124 17.48 9.15 1.16
N ALA A 125 17.69 9.38 2.45
CA ALA A 125 18.29 10.60 2.97
C ALA A 125 19.37 10.21 3.99
N ASN A 126 20.48 10.90 4.03
CA ASN A 126 21.64 10.54 4.87
C ASN A 126 22.09 9.08 4.68
N GLY A 127 21.97 8.52 3.48
CA GLY A 127 22.28 7.12 3.17
C GLY A 127 21.31 6.09 3.74
N LYS A 128 20.21 6.49 4.38
CA LYS A 128 19.20 5.60 4.96
C LYS A 128 17.93 5.59 4.12
N ILE A 129 17.36 4.41 3.90
CA ILE A 129 16.06 4.25 3.25
C ILE A 129 14.99 4.90 4.12
N GLN A 130 14.16 5.73 3.50
CA GLN A 130 13.06 6.42 4.16
C GLN A 130 11.89 5.48 4.44
N ASN A 131 11.14 5.74 5.51
CA ASN A 131 10.07 4.87 5.97
C ASN A 131 8.96 4.67 4.93
N ASP A 132 8.61 5.70 4.16
CA ASP A 132 7.65 5.62 3.05
C ASP A 132 8.05 4.54 2.00
N SER A 133 9.36 4.26 1.81
CA SER A 133 9.82 3.22 0.89
C SER A 133 9.51 1.82 1.40
N TYR A 134 9.53 1.59 2.71
CA TYR A 134 9.12 0.31 3.32
C TYR A 134 7.61 0.09 3.17
N ASP A 135 6.79 1.14 3.35
CA ASP A 135 5.35 1.09 3.09
C ASP A 135 5.07 0.71 1.63
N ILE A 136 5.69 1.42 0.68
CA ILE A 136 5.49 1.17 -0.75
C ILE A 136 5.93 -0.25 -1.11
N LEU A 137 7.11 -0.68 -0.66
CA LEU A 137 7.63 -2.02 -0.93
C LEU A 137 6.69 -3.10 -0.41
N GLN A 138 6.22 -2.98 0.83
CA GLN A 138 5.28 -3.91 1.43
C GLN A 138 3.95 -3.93 0.69
N HIS A 139 3.42 -2.76 0.32
CA HIS A 139 2.18 -2.60 -0.42
C HIS A 139 2.21 -3.31 -1.78
N GLU A 140 3.27 -3.07 -2.55
CA GLU A 140 3.42 -3.68 -3.88
C GLU A 140 3.70 -5.20 -3.79
N LEU A 141 4.45 -5.63 -2.77
CA LEU A 141 4.63 -7.05 -2.50
C LEU A 141 3.31 -7.75 -2.20
N ASP A 142 2.45 -7.11 -1.41
CA ASP A 142 1.14 -7.68 -1.06
C ASP A 142 0.30 -7.92 -2.33
N HIS A 143 0.28 -6.96 -3.25
CA HIS A 143 -0.38 -7.12 -4.55
C HIS A 143 0.25 -8.23 -5.39
N ALA A 144 1.57 -8.18 -5.60
CA ALA A 144 2.26 -9.14 -6.46
C ALA A 144 2.09 -10.57 -5.96
N LEU A 145 2.16 -10.78 -4.64
CA LEU A 145 2.10 -12.11 -4.02
C LEU A 145 0.67 -12.59 -3.83
N LYS A 146 -0.21 -11.75 -3.32
CA LYS A 146 -1.59 -12.13 -3.02
C LYS A 146 -2.34 -12.51 -4.28
N ASP A 147 -2.19 -11.73 -5.35
CA ASP A 147 -2.81 -12.01 -6.63
C ASP A 147 -2.22 -13.25 -7.30
N SER A 148 -0.90 -13.48 -7.14
CA SER A 148 -0.23 -14.67 -7.66
C SER A 148 -0.59 -15.95 -6.90
N LEU A 149 -0.80 -15.88 -5.58
CA LEU A 149 -0.93 -17.04 -4.70
C LEU A 149 -2.37 -17.44 -4.38
N THR A 150 -3.31 -16.53 -4.48
CA THR A 150 -4.69 -16.82 -4.03
C THR A 150 -5.63 -17.32 -5.11
N ASN A 151 -5.24 -17.18 -6.38
CA ASN A 151 -6.11 -17.49 -7.54
C ASN A 151 -7.51 -16.83 -7.44
N LYS A 152 -7.71 -15.91 -6.49
CA LYS A 152 -8.97 -15.20 -6.29
C LYS A 152 -9.08 -14.08 -7.30
N LYS A 153 -9.52 -14.43 -8.51
CA LYS A 153 -9.89 -13.42 -9.50
C LYS A 153 -11.05 -12.58 -8.96
N MET A 154 -10.89 -11.27 -8.98
CA MET A 154 -12.01 -10.36 -8.79
C MET A 154 -13.15 -10.73 -9.74
N ASN A 155 -14.39 -10.67 -9.25
CA ASN A 155 -15.54 -10.85 -10.15
C ASN A 155 -15.51 -9.75 -11.25
N LYS A 156 -16.09 -10.03 -12.41
CA LYS A 156 -16.05 -9.15 -13.59
C LYS A 156 -16.45 -7.69 -13.28
N ARG A 157 -17.46 -7.50 -12.43
CA ARG A 157 -17.95 -6.17 -12.05
C ARG A 157 -16.94 -5.39 -11.21
N ASN A 158 -16.34 -6.02 -10.20
CA ASN A 158 -15.33 -5.41 -9.35
C ASN A 158 -14.05 -5.13 -10.13
N ASN A 159 -13.64 -6.04 -11.00
CA ASN A 159 -12.49 -5.84 -11.87
C ASN A 159 -12.70 -4.64 -12.83
N TYR A 160 -13.91 -4.50 -13.40
CA TYR A 160 -14.25 -3.31 -14.18
C TYR A 160 -14.13 -2.02 -13.38
N LYS A 161 -14.75 -1.97 -12.19
CA LYS A 161 -14.69 -0.78 -11.32
C LYS A 161 -13.25 -0.44 -10.90
N TYR A 162 -12.46 -1.45 -10.57
CA TYR A 162 -11.05 -1.26 -10.22
C TYR A 162 -10.25 -0.67 -11.38
N LYS A 163 -10.39 -1.25 -12.59
CA LYS A 163 -9.73 -0.72 -13.79
C LYS A 163 -10.18 0.71 -14.12
N MET A 164 -11.47 1.01 -13.99
CA MET A 164 -11.97 2.38 -14.19
C MET A 164 -11.39 3.34 -13.16
N ALA A 165 -11.35 2.96 -11.88
CA ALA A 165 -10.77 3.79 -10.84
C ALA A 165 -9.29 4.08 -11.11
N THR A 166 -8.49 3.04 -11.41
CA THR A 166 -7.07 3.20 -11.72
C THR A 166 -6.82 4.02 -12.98
N TYR A 167 -7.65 3.85 -14.02
CA TYR A 167 -7.58 4.66 -15.24
C TYR A 167 -7.84 6.15 -14.95
N MET A 168 -8.94 6.46 -14.27
CA MET A 168 -9.31 7.85 -13.92
C MET A 168 -8.32 8.52 -12.95
N MET A 169 -7.62 7.73 -12.12
CA MET A 169 -6.56 8.23 -11.25
C MET A 169 -5.26 8.54 -11.99
N ALA A 170 -4.99 7.80 -13.08
CA ALA A 170 -3.75 7.94 -13.84
C ALA A 170 -3.77 9.14 -14.80
N ASP A 171 -4.96 9.58 -15.23
CA ASP A 171 -5.13 10.67 -16.18
C ASP A 171 -5.08 12.03 -15.46
N ASP A 172 -3.93 12.69 -15.51
CA ASP A 172 -3.70 13.98 -14.84
C ASP A 172 -4.19 15.18 -15.67
N ASP A 173 -4.34 15.04 -16.99
CA ASP A 173 -4.56 16.16 -17.92
C ASP A 173 -5.98 16.23 -18.52
N SER A 174 -6.84 15.26 -18.20
CA SER A 174 -8.20 15.30 -18.71
C SER A 174 -9.01 16.37 -17.97
N ASN A 175 -9.82 17.11 -18.73
CA ASN A 175 -10.91 17.97 -18.23
C ASN A 175 -12.03 17.16 -17.56
N GLU A 176 -11.69 16.01 -16.96
CA GLU A 176 -12.63 15.17 -16.26
C GLU A 176 -13.21 15.90 -15.04
N ASN A 177 -14.48 15.70 -14.86
CA ASN A 177 -15.19 16.23 -13.72
C ASN A 177 -14.48 15.85 -12.41
N LYS A 178 -14.06 16.88 -11.64
CA LYS A 178 -13.34 16.71 -10.36
C LYS A 178 -14.00 15.74 -9.39
N TYR A 179 -15.33 15.65 -9.41
CA TYR A 179 -16.10 14.72 -8.57
C TYR A 179 -15.90 13.26 -9.00
N ALA A 180 -15.83 13.03 -10.32
CA ALA A 180 -15.57 11.70 -10.85
C ALA A 180 -14.18 11.19 -10.44
N LYS A 181 -13.18 12.08 -10.47
CA LYS A 181 -11.81 11.76 -10.04
C LYS A 181 -11.72 11.45 -8.54
N VAL A 182 -12.40 12.27 -7.72
CA VAL A 182 -12.49 12.00 -6.26
C VAL A 182 -13.26 10.70 -5.99
N ALA A 183 -14.34 10.42 -6.72
CA ALA A 183 -15.08 9.17 -6.60
C ALA A 183 -14.20 7.96 -6.99
N ALA A 184 -13.36 8.09 -8.01
CA ALA A 184 -12.42 7.06 -8.43
C ALA A 184 -11.46 6.67 -7.28
N TRP A 185 -10.91 7.67 -6.57
CA TRP A 185 -10.09 7.42 -5.39
C TRP A 185 -10.86 6.76 -4.25
N ILE A 186 -12.11 7.18 -3.97
CA ILE A 186 -12.95 6.53 -2.95
C ILE A 186 -13.20 5.07 -3.31
N VAL A 187 -13.55 4.79 -4.58
CA VAL A 187 -13.75 3.43 -5.08
C VAL A 187 -12.48 2.60 -4.98
N TYR A 188 -11.32 3.16 -5.37
CA TYR A 188 -10.03 2.50 -5.25
C TYR A 188 -9.73 2.09 -3.81
N TYR A 189 -9.77 3.02 -2.86
CA TYR A 189 -9.52 2.74 -1.45
C TYR A 189 -10.56 1.81 -0.80
N SER A 190 -11.74 1.61 -1.43
CA SER A 190 -12.77 0.70 -0.92
C SER A 190 -12.51 -0.77 -1.23
N PHE A 191 -11.56 -1.09 -2.11
CA PHE A 191 -11.25 -2.48 -2.41
C PHE A 191 -10.51 -3.15 -1.25
N PRO A 192 -10.97 -4.34 -0.80
CA PRO A 192 -10.35 -5.03 0.34
C PRO A 192 -8.85 -5.31 0.16
N HIS A 193 -8.40 -5.61 -1.06
CA HIS A 193 -6.98 -5.86 -1.32
C HIS A 193 -6.14 -4.60 -1.19
N GLU A 194 -6.67 -3.42 -1.54
CA GLU A 194 -6.01 -2.14 -1.32
C GLU A 194 -5.95 -1.80 0.18
N GLN A 195 -7.06 -2.00 0.90
CA GLN A 195 -7.11 -1.76 2.35
C GLN A 195 -6.11 -2.64 3.10
N ASP A 196 -6.02 -3.92 2.73
CA ASP A 196 -5.05 -4.85 3.30
C ASP A 196 -3.61 -4.41 2.96
N ALA A 197 -3.34 -4.04 1.69
CA ALA A 197 -2.02 -3.61 1.26
C ALA A 197 -1.56 -2.33 1.98
N PHE A 198 -2.44 -1.34 2.12
CA PHE A 198 -2.16 -0.13 2.91
C PHE A 198 -1.94 -0.44 4.39
N ALA A 199 -2.73 -1.35 5.00
CA ALA A 199 -2.57 -1.74 6.38
C ALA A 199 -1.23 -2.45 6.63
N ASN A 200 -0.85 -3.35 5.72
CA ASN A 200 0.43 -4.05 5.77
C ASN A 200 1.61 -3.09 5.55
N GLY A 201 1.45 -2.11 4.65
CA GLY A 201 2.41 -1.04 4.42
C GLY A 201 2.68 -0.23 5.68
N LEU A 202 1.64 0.28 6.34
CA LEU A 202 1.77 0.99 7.62
C LEU A 202 2.49 0.16 8.68
N TYR A 203 2.11 -1.13 8.80
CA TYR A 203 2.76 -2.00 9.77
C TYR A 203 4.26 -2.16 9.49
N SER A 204 4.64 -2.31 8.22
CA SER A 204 6.05 -2.39 7.81
C SER A 204 6.79 -1.08 8.06
N GLU A 205 6.21 0.06 7.70
CA GLU A 205 6.73 1.39 7.96
C GLU A 205 7.02 1.58 9.46
N LEU A 206 6.03 1.33 10.31
CA LEU A 206 6.18 1.47 11.77
C LEU A 206 7.22 0.51 12.34
N LYS A 207 7.30 -0.73 11.85
CA LYS A 207 8.32 -1.69 12.29
C LYS A 207 9.74 -1.18 12.06
N HIS A 208 9.99 -0.50 10.95
CA HIS A 208 11.32 -0.03 10.56
C HIS A 208 11.66 1.37 11.07
N SER A 209 10.66 2.10 11.59
CA SER A 209 10.83 3.46 12.14
C SER A 209 11.37 3.49 13.58
N ASN A 210 11.74 2.35 14.17
CA ASN A 210 12.14 2.25 15.57
C ASN A 210 11.13 2.91 16.52
N PRO A 211 9.86 2.48 16.55
CA PRO A 211 8.81 3.10 17.33
C PRO A 211 9.08 2.96 18.81
N THR A 212 8.72 3.99 19.58
CA THR A 212 8.59 3.96 21.03
C THR A 212 7.14 4.25 21.40
N LYS A 213 6.77 4.09 22.67
CA LYS A 213 5.41 4.46 23.13
C LYS A 213 5.13 5.95 22.97
N GLU A 214 6.18 6.76 23.11
CA GLU A 214 6.13 8.22 23.08
C GLU A 214 5.96 8.76 21.66
N ASN A 215 6.67 8.16 20.66
CA ASN A 215 6.67 8.67 19.28
C ASN A 215 5.69 7.95 18.34
N LEU A 216 5.03 6.88 18.79
CA LEU A 216 4.20 6.03 17.91
C LEU A 216 3.06 6.81 17.23
N ASP A 217 2.40 7.70 17.98
CA ASP A 217 1.30 8.50 17.42
C ASP A 217 1.80 9.48 16.36
N GLU A 218 2.96 10.08 16.56
CA GLU A 218 3.59 10.97 15.60
C GLU A 218 3.95 10.21 14.31
N LEU A 219 4.58 9.03 14.42
CA LEU A 219 4.89 8.17 13.28
C LEU A 219 3.62 7.78 12.51
N ILE A 220 2.53 7.44 13.21
CA ILE A 220 1.24 7.14 12.59
C ILE A 220 0.70 8.37 11.84
N TYR A 221 0.68 9.55 12.46
CA TYR A 221 0.15 10.78 11.84
C TYR A 221 0.92 11.18 10.58
N ASN A 222 2.21 10.91 10.52
CA ASN A 222 3.06 11.21 9.38
C ASN A 222 2.98 10.15 8.27
N SER A 223 2.39 8.97 8.54
CA SER A 223 2.33 7.85 7.60
C SER A 223 1.45 8.12 6.38
N ARG A 224 1.77 7.42 5.29
CA ARG A 224 0.94 7.38 4.08
C ARG A 224 -0.47 6.87 4.37
N TYR A 225 -0.62 5.90 5.27
CA TYR A 225 -1.91 5.36 5.69
C TYR A 225 -2.81 6.43 6.32
N TYR A 226 -2.27 7.24 7.23
CA TYR A 226 -3.03 8.29 7.91
C TYR A 226 -3.41 9.42 6.96
N ARG A 227 -2.60 9.68 5.94
CA ARG A 227 -2.94 10.63 4.85
C ARG A 227 -4.20 10.21 4.10
N VAL A 228 -4.42 8.89 3.88
CA VAL A 228 -5.69 8.38 3.29
C VAL A 228 -6.89 8.67 4.20
N ILE A 229 -6.77 8.43 5.51
CA ILE A 229 -7.84 8.74 6.49
C ILE A 229 -8.18 10.23 6.46
N THR A 230 -7.17 11.09 6.52
CA THR A 230 -7.33 12.54 6.51
C THR A 230 -7.96 13.01 5.20
N TRP A 231 -7.54 12.45 4.09
CA TRP A 231 -8.10 12.76 2.79
C TRP A 231 -9.58 12.34 2.70
N LEU A 232 -9.94 11.13 3.11
CA LEU A 232 -11.33 10.67 3.15
C LEU A 232 -12.21 11.58 4.01
N ARG A 233 -11.75 11.97 5.21
CA ARG A 233 -12.45 12.90 6.09
C ARG A 233 -12.71 14.26 5.43
N LYS A 234 -11.77 14.73 4.60
CA LYS A 234 -11.87 16.00 3.88
C LYS A 234 -12.84 15.94 2.70
N VAL A 235 -12.79 14.84 1.93
CA VAL A 235 -13.53 14.78 0.65
C VAL A 235 -14.97 14.32 0.80
N LEU A 236 -15.31 13.49 1.79
CA LEU A 236 -16.68 13.00 1.97
C LEU A 236 -17.71 14.12 2.20
N PRO A 237 -17.45 15.13 3.06
CA PRO A 237 -18.35 16.28 3.18
C PRO A 237 -18.52 17.05 1.87
N TYR A 238 -17.48 17.09 1.01
CA TYR A 238 -17.52 17.78 -0.26
C TYR A 238 -18.58 17.23 -1.22
N PHE A 239 -18.82 15.91 -1.23
CA PHE A 239 -19.91 15.33 -2.00
C PHE A 239 -21.30 15.78 -1.52
N LYS A 240 -21.44 16.12 -0.23
CA LYS A 240 -22.69 16.62 0.35
C LYS A 240 -23.01 18.07 -0.03
N THR A 241 -22.03 18.79 -0.59
CA THR A 241 -22.15 20.20 -0.99
C THR A 241 -22.20 20.40 -2.50
N ILE A 242 -22.40 19.33 -3.29
CA ILE A 242 -22.53 19.42 -4.73
C ILE A 242 -23.79 20.24 -5.04
N LYS A 243 -23.64 21.24 -5.91
CA LYS A 243 -24.75 22.08 -6.36
C LYS A 243 -25.79 21.26 -7.11
N SER A 244 -27.08 21.58 -6.94
CA SER A 244 -28.19 20.87 -7.59
C SER A 244 -28.02 20.75 -9.10
N GLU A 245 -27.47 21.78 -9.74
CA GLU A 245 -27.21 21.84 -11.18
C GLU A 245 -26.16 20.81 -11.66
N GLU A 246 -25.23 20.44 -10.79
CA GLU A 246 -24.15 19.49 -11.13
C GLU A 246 -24.51 18.03 -10.78
N ILE A 247 -25.53 17.82 -9.93
CA ILE A 247 -25.88 16.48 -9.40
C ILE A 247 -26.21 15.50 -10.54
N GLU A 248 -27.02 15.95 -11.52
CA GLU A 248 -27.44 15.09 -12.63
C GLU A 248 -26.24 14.65 -13.49
N LEU A 249 -25.34 15.57 -13.83
CA LEU A 249 -24.14 15.31 -14.58
C LEU A 249 -23.21 14.34 -13.82
N VAL A 250 -22.98 14.60 -12.53
CA VAL A 250 -22.15 13.77 -11.68
C VAL A 250 -22.73 12.36 -11.55
N ASN A 251 -24.03 12.22 -11.30
CA ASN A 251 -24.71 10.93 -11.23
C ASN A 251 -24.60 10.16 -12.54
N ARG A 252 -24.72 10.83 -13.69
CA ARG A 252 -24.55 10.20 -15.00
C ARG A 252 -23.13 9.63 -15.18
N ILE A 253 -22.10 10.41 -14.83
CA ILE A 253 -20.69 9.97 -14.90
C ILE A 253 -20.45 8.79 -13.96
N LEU A 254 -20.90 8.88 -12.70
CA LEU A 254 -20.74 7.80 -11.72
C LEU A 254 -21.49 6.53 -12.10
N SER A 255 -22.67 6.66 -12.71
CA SER A 255 -23.45 5.52 -13.20
C SER A 255 -22.71 4.77 -14.31
N ILE A 256 -22.11 5.49 -15.25
CA ILE A 256 -21.33 4.90 -16.35
C ILE A 256 -20.03 4.26 -15.82
N SER A 257 -19.28 5.00 -15.00
CA SER A 257 -17.95 4.61 -14.56
C SER A 257 -17.97 3.54 -13.45
N PHE A 258 -18.90 3.67 -12.49
CA PHE A 258 -18.90 2.85 -11.28
C PHE A 258 -20.22 2.13 -11.00
N MET A 259 -21.23 2.28 -11.86
CA MET A 259 -22.56 1.68 -11.70
C MET A 259 -23.20 2.10 -10.35
N CYS A 260 -23.10 3.38 -10.00
CA CYS A 260 -23.62 3.94 -8.76
C CYS A 260 -23.91 5.43 -8.92
N ASP A 261 -24.55 6.01 -7.93
CA ASP A 261 -24.87 7.42 -7.76
C ASP A 261 -24.00 8.05 -6.65
N ILE A 262 -24.21 9.36 -6.41
CA ILE A 262 -23.51 10.12 -5.37
C ILE A 262 -23.75 9.52 -3.97
N ASP A 263 -24.99 9.18 -3.63
CA ASP A 263 -25.33 8.64 -2.31
C ASP A 263 -24.58 7.33 -2.03
N LYS A 264 -24.45 6.52 -3.06
CA LYS A 264 -23.71 5.27 -2.96
C LYS A 264 -22.21 5.48 -2.83
N ILE A 265 -21.63 6.48 -3.52
CA ILE A 265 -20.21 6.87 -3.33
C ILE A 265 -19.98 7.35 -1.91
N ILE A 266 -20.86 8.17 -1.35
CA ILE A 266 -20.78 8.64 0.05
C ILE A 266 -20.78 7.44 1.00
N LYS A 267 -21.73 6.52 0.86
CA LYS A 267 -21.83 5.31 1.70
C LYS A 267 -20.58 4.41 1.58
N ILE A 268 -20.05 4.25 0.36
CA ILE A 268 -18.79 3.51 0.14
C ILE A 268 -17.66 4.21 0.89
N GLY A 269 -17.53 5.51 0.76
CA GLY A 269 -16.48 6.29 1.41
C GLY A 269 -16.57 6.28 2.93
N GLU A 270 -17.76 6.43 3.51
CA GLU A 270 -17.98 6.36 4.96
C GLU A 270 -17.61 4.98 5.52
N LYS A 271 -18.02 3.91 4.82
CA LYS A 271 -17.62 2.53 5.18
C LYS A 271 -16.11 2.37 5.09
N THR A 272 -15.49 2.81 4.01
CA THR A 272 -14.05 2.75 3.79
C THR A 272 -13.29 3.49 4.90
N LEU A 273 -13.71 4.69 5.24
CA LEU A 273 -13.12 5.48 6.33
C LEU A 273 -13.20 4.72 7.67
N SER A 274 -14.35 4.12 7.98
CA SER A 274 -14.53 3.32 9.20
C SER A 274 -13.59 2.11 9.23
N GLU A 275 -13.41 1.42 8.10
CA GLU A 275 -12.49 0.28 7.98
C GLU A 275 -11.02 0.69 8.16
N TYR A 276 -10.59 1.82 7.56
CA TYR A 276 -9.24 2.36 7.77
C TYR A 276 -8.99 2.72 9.22
N ILE A 277 -9.94 3.39 9.91
CA ILE A 277 -9.81 3.73 11.33
C ILE A 277 -9.74 2.47 12.20
N HIS A 278 -10.57 1.47 11.91
CA HIS A 278 -10.56 0.20 12.62
C HIS A 278 -9.20 -0.52 12.48
N ASN A 279 -8.70 -0.64 11.26
CA ASN A 279 -7.41 -1.27 11.00
C ASN A 279 -6.25 -0.50 11.65
N LEU A 280 -6.30 0.85 11.65
CA LEU A 280 -5.32 1.67 12.35
C LEU A 280 -5.24 1.32 13.84
N GLY A 281 -6.40 1.21 14.51
CA GLY A 281 -6.45 0.83 15.92
C GLY A 281 -5.83 -0.55 16.18
N ARG A 282 -6.06 -1.51 15.27
CA ARG A 282 -5.47 -2.85 15.35
C ARG A 282 -3.96 -2.83 15.16
N ILE A 283 -3.46 -2.10 14.16
CA ILE A 283 -2.02 -1.96 13.89
C ILE A 283 -1.32 -1.29 15.07
N LYS A 284 -1.87 -0.20 15.60
CA LYS A 284 -1.35 0.46 16.80
C LYS A 284 -1.24 -0.51 17.98
N THR A 285 -2.27 -1.31 18.21
CA THR A 285 -2.26 -2.33 19.28
C THR A 285 -1.14 -3.36 19.05
N LEU A 286 -0.94 -3.84 17.82
CA LEU A 286 0.14 -4.78 17.49
C LEU A 286 1.53 -4.21 17.77
N ILE A 287 1.76 -2.98 17.36
CA ILE A 287 3.05 -2.31 17.60
C ILE A 287 3.28 -2.14 19.10
N LEU A 288 2.27 -1.66 19.85
CA LEU A 288 2.37 -1.50 21.31
C LEU A 288 2.67 -2.83 22.03
N GLN A 289 2.12 -3.95 21.56
CA GLN A 289 2.43 -5.28 22.10
C GLN A 289 3.88 -5.74 21.82
N ARG A 290 4.49 -5.23 20.75
CA ARG A 290 5.91 -5.49 20.46
C ARG A 290 6.86 -4.68 21.32
N LEU A 291 6.40 -3.53 21.82
CA LEU A 291 7.18 -2.62 22.67
C LEU A 291 7.12 -3.00 24.17
N GLN A 292 6.35 -4.02 24.52
CA GLN A 292 6.30 -4.63 25.86
C GLN A 292 7.31 -5.78 25.97
#